data_ea8fd32f700c1d9bdd089816f5393333
#
_entry.id   ea8fd32f700c1d9bdd089816f5393333
#
_cell.length_a   1.000
_cell.length_b   1.000
_cell.length_c   1.000
_cell.angle_alpha   90.00
_cell.angle_beta   90.00
_cell.angle_gamma   90.00
#
_symmetry.space_group_name_H-M   'P 1'
#
loop_
_entity.id
_entity.type
_entity.pdbx_description
1 polymer ?
#
loop_
_entity_poly.entity_id
_entity_poly.type
_entity_poly.pdbx_seq_one_letter_code
_entity_poly.pdbx_strand_id
1 'polypeptide(L)'
;MSFKKVALAALVTIPASQAFGAEVSGNVALTSDYKFRGISQSDSAPSIQGGFDVGFDSGFYIGTWGAAVDFDCSVAPDSCGGLNGGIELDYYAGFSADLNDSVSYDIGYIYYDYPQDEGLLGDYGEIYGSLSFGDFGIGMNYSDEYWGETGKFTYTYATYSMALSEGYALDFLVGSGDYDEAGYLNEATDHMNWSVALSTSAAGLDFTIAYEDTDLDKEEAYGYDWADAALILTIGKSL
;
A
#
# COMPACT_ATOMS: atom_id res chain seq x y z
N MET A 1 4.02 22.58 -18.07
CA MET A 1 3.02 22.11 -17.10
C MET A 1 3.49 20.76 -16.63
N SER A 2 4.01 20.67 -15.42
CA SER A 2 4.54 19.41 -14.86
C SER A 2 3.34 18.62 -14.33
N PHE A 3 3.01 17.50 -14.95
CA PHE A 3 2.03 16.56 -14.43
C PHE A 3 2.72 15.77 -13.31
N LYS A 4 2.25 15.94 -12.07
CA LYS A 4 2.72 15.17 -10.93
C LYS A 4 2.27 13.72 -11.09
N LYS A 5 3.20 12.79 -11.01
CA LYS A 5 3.00 11.35 -11.13
C LYS A 5 2.25 10.84 -9.90
N VAL A 6 1.22 10.04 -10.14
CA VAL A 6 0.47 9.35 -9.09
C VAL A 6 1.07 7.97 -8.93
N ALA A 7 1.79 7.73 -7.85
CA ALA A 7 2.05 6.37 -7.40
C ALA A 7 0.85 5.94 -6.55
N LEU A 8 0.39 4.71 -6.71
CA LEU A 8 -0.61 4.09 -5.84
C LEU A 8 0.05 3.70 -4.49
N ALA A 9 0.56 4.66 -3.81
CA ALA A 9 0.89 4.74 -2.41
C ALA A 9 0.62 6.20 -2.06
N ALA A 10 -0.32 6.47 -1.17
CA ALA A 10 -0.72 7.75 -0.63
C ALA A 10 -0.32 8.99 -1.45
N LEU A 11 -1.28 9.60 -2.11
CA LEU A 11 -1.11 10.84 -2.87
C LEU A 11 -0.64 11.96 -1.94
N VAL A 12 0.65 12.23 -1.92
CA VAL A 12 1.21 13.37 -1.17
C VAL A 12 1.31 14.56 -2.09
N THR A 13 0.45 15.55 -1.94
CA THR A 13 0.62 16.88 -2.51
C THR A 13 0.90 17.86 -1.38
N ILE A 14 2.06 18.48 -1.42
CA ILE A 14 2.66 19.28 -0.35
C ILE A 14 2.41 20.78 -0.55
N PRO A 15 1.89 21.52 0.44
CA PRO A 15 2.15 22.95 0.58
C PRO A 15 3.30 23.21 1.55
N ALA A 16 4.22 24.09 1.13
CA ALA A 16 5.47 24.34 1.79
C ALA A 16 5.37 25.14 3.10
N SER A 17 6.05 24.68 4.13
CA SER A 17 6.59 25.56 5.16
C SER A 17 8.12 25.48 5.12
N GLN A 18 8.76 26.53 4.65
CA GLN A 18 10.21 26.61 4.48
C GLN A 18 10.90 26.93 5.81
N ALA A 19 11.45 25.93 6.47
CA ALA A 19 12.59 26.10 7.37
C ALA A 19 13.44 24.82 7.29
N PHE A 20 14.67 24.95 6.87
CA PHE A 20 15.71 23.90 6.78
C PHE A 20 15.66 22.93 5.57
N GLY A 21 15.12 23.30 4.40
CA GLY A 21 15.14 22.41 3.22
C GLY A 21 14.35 21.10 3.41
N ALA A 22 13.38 21.11 4.34
CA ALA A 22 12.48 19.99 4.60
C ALA A 22 11.04 20.42 4.35
N GLU A 23 10.28 19.58 3.69
CA GLU A 23 8.86 19.75 3.41
C GLU A 23 8.06 18.72 4.19
N VAL A 24 7.06 19.17 4.98
CA VAL A 24 6.18 18.29 5.76
C VAL A 24 4.83 18.21 5.07
N SER A 25 4.31 17.02 4.91
CA SER A 25 2.96 16.76 4.39
C SER A 25 2.24 15.73 5.23
N GLY A 26 0.95 15.62 5.01
CA GLY A 26 0.12 14.60 5.60
C GLY A 26 -1.06 14.26 4.71
N ASN A 27 -1.71 13.17 5.04
CA ASN A 27 -2.93 12.75 4.36
C ASN A 27 -3.88 12.08 5.35
N VAL A 28 -5.15 12.03 4.97
CA VAL A 28 -6.17 11.21 5.63
C VAL A 28 -7.10 10.67 4.56
N ALA A 29 -7.54 9.42 4.70
CA ALA A 29 -8.49 8.78 3.80
C ALA A 29 -9.48 7.90 4.58
N LEU A 30 -10.65 7.71 3.97
CA LEU A 30 -11.62 6.70 4.34
C LEU A 30 -11.85 5.83 3.11
N THR A 31 -11.57 4.55 3.23
CA THR A 31 -11.83 3.54 2.19
C THR A 31 -12.93 2.59 2.61
N SER A 32 -13.68 2.05 1.65
CA SER A 32 -14.72 1.05 1.94
C SER A 32 -14.17 -0.33 2.28
N ASP A 33 -12.92 -0.62 1.89
CA ASP A 33 -12.14 -1.81 2.22
C ASP A 33 -10.66 -1.44 2.08
N TYR A 34 -9.83 -1.89 3.02
CA TYR A 34 -8.38 -1.75 2.92
C TYR A 34 -7.80 -3.03 2.35
N LYS A 35 -7.44 -3.03 1.08
CA LYS A 35 -6.70 -4.14 0.46
C LYS A 35 -5.22 -3.83 0.35
N PHE A 36 -4.40 -4.78 0.78
CA PHE A 36 -2.96 -4.76 0.61
C PHE A 36 -2.56 -5.93 -0.30
N ARG A 37 -2.02 -5.62 -1.47
CA ARG A 37 -1.66 -6.61 -2.51
C ARG A 37 -2.81 -7.55 -2.87
N GLY A 38 -4.03 -6.99 -2.93
CA GLY A 38 -5.25 -7.70 -3.28
C GLY A 38 -5.98 -8.38 -2.12
N ILE A 39 -5.40 -8.42 -0.91
CA ILE A 39 -5.98 -9.10 0.26
C ILE A 39 -6.49 -8.05 1.26
N SER A 40 -7.75 -8.18 1.69
CA SER A 40 -8.36 -7.28 2.67
C SER A 40 -7.65 -7.37 4.02
N GLN A 41 -7.32 -6.21 4.57
CA GLN A 41 -6.74 -6.02 5.90
C GLN A 41 -7.78 -5.51 6.90
N SER A 42 -9.03 -5.30 6.46
CA SER A 42 -10.10 -4.71 7.27
C SER A 42 -11.38 -5.56 7.28
N ASP A 43 -11.26 -6.86 7.02
CA ASP A 43 -12.39 -7.80 6.93
C ASP A 43 -13.48 -7.31 5.96
N SER A 44 -13.07 -6.77 4.80
CA SER A 44 -13.94 -6.18 3.78
C SER A 44 -14.84 -5.06 4.33
N ALA A 45 -14.40 -4.38 5.40
CA ALA A 45 -15.09 -3.31 6.08
C ALA A 45 -14.36 -1.95 5.91
N PRO A 46 -15.03 -0.83 6.18
CA PRO A 46 -14.41 0.48 6.04
C PRO A 46 -13.21 0.69 6.97
N SER A 47 -12.11 1.22 6.41
CA SER A 47 -10.90 1.59 7.14
C SER A 47 -10.62 3.09 7.02
N ILE A 48 -10.22 3.70 8.15
CA ILE A 48 -9.63 5.03 8.16
C ILE A 48 -8.12 4.91 8.09
N GLN A 49 -7.49 5.73 7.26
CA GLN A 49 -6.06 5.68 6.96
C GLN A 49 -5.47 7.08 6.96
N GLY A 50 -4.19 7.21 7.22
CA GLY A 50 -3.51 8.49 7.10
C GLY A 50 -2.08 8.47 7.60
N GLY A 51 -1.32 9.50 7.25
CA GLY A 51 0.10 9.56 7.59
C GLY A 51 0.71 10.93 7.46
N PHE A 52 1.99 11.00 7.78
CA PHE A 52 2.82 12.19 7.68
C PHE A 52 4.16 11.85 7.04
N ASP A 53 4.65 12.74 6.19
CA ASP A 53 5.92 12.62 5.50
C ASP A 53 6.78 13.87 5.74
N VAL A 54 8.08 13.67 5.76
CA VAL A 54 9.09 14.73 5.72
C VAL A 54 10.04 14.44 4.56
N GLY A 55 9.97 15.24 3.52
CA GLY A 55 10.87 15.19 2.37
C GLY A 55 11.96 16.24 2.47
N PHE A 56 13.17 15.92 2.00
CA PHE A 56 14.33 16.80 1.99
C PHE A 56 14.78 17.11 0.55
N ASP A 57 15.37 18.27 0.34
CA ASP A 57 15.91 18.70 -0.98
C ASP A 57 16.95 17.71 -1.55
N SER A 58 17.54 16.89 -0.71
CA SER A 58 18.49 15.85 -1.11
C SER A 58 17.85 14.68 -1.84
N GLY A 59 16.52 14.51 -1.74
CA GLY A 59 15.78 13.33 -2.17
C GLY A 59 15.53 12.31 -1.06
N PHE A 60 16.17 12.48 0.11
CA PHE A 60 15.86 11.66 1.29
C PHE A 60 14.47 11.98 1.84
N TYR A 61 13.76 10.99 2.35
CA TYR A 61 12.49 11.17 3.05
C TYR A 61 12.34 10.19 4.21
N ILE A 62 11.51 10.57 5.17
CA ILE A 62 11.01 9.70 6.23
C ILE A 62 9.51 9.92 6.38
N GLY A 63 8.81 8.91 6.84
CA GLY A 63 7.37 9.05 7.07
C GLY A 63 6.83 7.99 8.00
N THR A 64 5.57 8.18 8.35
CA THR A 64 4.75 7.21 9.06
C THR A 64 3.35 7.22 8.46
N TRP A 65 2.75 6.06 8.39
CA TRP A 65 1.38 5.89 7.96
C TRP A 65 0.68 4.93 8.91
N GLY A 66 -0.64 4.89 8.91
CA GLY A 66 -1.40 3.95 9.70
C GLY A 66 -2.79 3.75 9.16
N ALA A 67 -3.36 2.59 9.44
CA ALA A 67 -4.68 2.17 9.03
C ALA A 67 -5.41 1.42 10.14
N ALA A 68 -6.72 1.55 10.18
CA ALA A 68 -7.54 0.63 10.95
C ALA A 68 -7.59 -0.73 10.24
N VAL A 69 -7.24 -1.79 10.95
CA VAL A 69 -7.22 -3.17 10.45
C VAL A 69 -8.15 -4.07 11.28
N ASP A 70 -8.68 -5.12 10.67
CA ASP A 70 -9.48 -6.15 11.32
C ASP A 70 -9.29 -7.48 10.58
N PHE A 71 -8.83 -8.50 11.27
CA PHE A 71 -8.57 -9.82 10.72
C PHE A 71 -9.53 -10.86 11.34
N ASP A 72 -10.79 -10.60 11.49
CA ASP A 72 -11.86 -11.45 12.06
C ASP A 72 -11.41 -12.79 12.69
N CYS A 73 -10.88 -12.72 13.91
CA CYS A 73 -10.40 -13.89 14.64
C CYS A 73 -11.50 -14.79 15.20
N SER A 74 -12.77 -14.52 14.87
CA SER A 74 -13.91 -15.23 15.43
C SER A 74 -14.03 -16.69 14.96
N VAL A 75 -13.53 -16.99 13.75
CA VAL A 75 -13.64 -18.31 13.12
C VAL A 75 -12.39 -19.17 13.34
N ALA A 76 -11.24 -18.57 13.42
CA ALA A 76 -9.97 -19.26 13.63
C ALA A 76 -9.07 -18.51 14.64
N PRO A 77 -9.43 -18.49 15.94
CA PRO A 77 -8.73 -17.68 16.95
C PRO A 77 -7.22 -17.95 17.07
N ASP A 78 -6.80 -19.15 16.70
CA ASP A 78 -5.40 -19.58 16.79
C ASP A 78 -4.56 -19.20 15.54
N SER A 79 -5.20 -18.75 14.45
CA SER A 79 -4.51 -18.50 13.16
C SER A 79 -4.35 -17.03 12.81
N CYS A 80 -5.12 -16.14 13.41
CA CYS A 80 -5.04 -14.69 13.14
C CYS A 80 -4.38 -13.91 14.27
N GLY A 81 -3.88 -14.64 15.24
CA GLY A 81 -3.05 -14.04 16.22
C GLY A 81 -3.70 -13.07 17.17
N GLY A 82 -5.02 -13.00 17.26
CA GLY A 82 -5.71 -12.11 18.20
C GLY A 82 -5.90 -10.67 17.70
N LEU A 83 -5.54 -10.35 16.47
CA LEU A 83 -5.83 -9.04 15.84
C LEU A 83 -7.30 -8.90 15.48
N ASN A 84 -8.13 -8.82 16.50
CA ASN A 84 -9.57 -8.62 16.40
C ASN A 84 -9.86 -7.11 16.47
N GLY A 85 -9.66 -6.42 15.35
CA GLY A 85 -9.67 -4.96 15.27
C GLY A 85 -8.44 -4.33 15.90
N GLY A 86 -7.73 -3.54 15.13
CA GLY A 86 -6.48 -2.94 15.56
C GLY A 86 -6.06 -1.78 14.68
N ILE A 87 -4.81 -1.43 14.83
CA ILE A 87 -4.15 -0.43 13.99
C ILE A 87 -2.86 -1.02 13.44
N GLU A 88 -2.62 -0.79 12.17
CA GLU A 88 -1.34 -0.93 11.50
C GLU A 88 -0.63 0.42 11.56
N LEU A 89 0.63 0.42 11.93
CA LEU A 89 1.51 1.59 11.93
C LEU A 89 2.78 1.30 11.15
N ASP A 90 3.01 2.08 10.12
CA ASP A 90 4.18 1.95 9.26
C ASP A 90 5.17 3.07 9.54
N TYR A 91 6.44 2.70 9.57
CA TYR A 91 7.56 3.64 9.65
C TYR A 91 8.48 3.39 8.47
N TYR A 92 8.75 4.42 7.68
CA TYR A 92 9.56 4.26 6.49
C TYR A 92 10.56 5.39 6.31
N ALA A 93 11.65 5.05 5.62
CA ALA A 93 12.64 5.99 5.16
C ALA A 93 13.17 5.54 3.79
N GLY A 94 13.47 6.51 2.93
CA GLY A 94 13.95 6.19 1.60
C GLY A 94 14.63 7.36 0.92
N PHE A 95 15.00 7.11 -0.32
CA PHE A 95 15.65 8.09 -1.19
C PHE A 95 15.07 7.96 -2.59
N SER A 96 14.59 9.08 -3.12
CA SER A 96 14.09 9.17 -4.49
C SER A 96 14.82 10.26 -5.27
N ALA A 97 15.12 9.98 -6.54
CA ALA A 97 15.73 10.97 -7.43
C ALA A 97 15.44 10.66 -8.89
N ASP A 98 15.55 11.70 -9.72
CA ASP A 98 15.53 11.57 -11.17
C ASP A 98 16.91 11.13 -11.68
N LEU A 99 16.93 10.03 -12.46
CA LEU A 99 18.13 9.62 -13.22
C LEU A 99 18.31 10.49 -14.46
N ASN A 100 17.20 10.92 -15.06
CA ASN A 100 17.11 11.85 -16.19
C ASN A 100 15.66 12.37 -16.32
N ASP A 101 15.40 13.19 -17.34
CA ASP A 101 14.10 13.83 -17.57
C ASP A 101 12.90 12.84 -17.72
N SER A 102 13.17 11.56 -17.93
CA SER A 102 12.14 10.54 -18.20
C SER A 102 12.15 9.38 -17.23
N VAL A 103 13.18 9.23 -16.41
CA VAL A 103 13.36 8.08 -15.51
C VAL A 103 13.67 8.57 -14.11
N SER A 104 12.90 8.09 -13.15
CA SER A 104 13.16 8.28 -11.72
C SER A 104 13.22 6.94 -11.00
N TYR A 105 13.86 6.92 -9.84
CA TYR A 105 13.92 5.76 -8.97
C TYR A 105 13.55 6.14 -7.54
N ASP A 106 13.13 5.13 -6.80
CA ASP A 106 12.90 5.19 -5.37
C ASP A 106 13.46 3.92 -4.74
N ILE A 107 14.13 4.03 -3.60
CA ILE A 107 14.60 2.91 -2.79
C ILE A 107 14.44 3.26 -1.32
N GLY A 108 13.98 2.30 -0.51
CA GLY A 108 13.78 2.54 0.90
C GLY A 108 13.56 1.27 1.71
N TYR A 109 13.24 1.50 2.95
CA TYR A 109 12.87 0.48 3.92
C TYR A 109 11.58 0.91 4.60
N ILE A 110 10.68 -0.03 4.82
CA ILE A 110 9.44 0.13 5.58
C ILE A 110 9.37 -0.94 6.65
N TYR A 111 8.90 -0.55 7.83
CA TYR A 111 8.61 -1.44 8.95
C TYR A 111 7.13 -1.32 9.26
N TYR A 112 6.43 -2.44 9.20
CA TYR A 112 5.02 -2.60 9.54
C TYR A 112 4.95 -3.04 11.00
N ASP A 113 4.22 -2.30 11.81
CA ASP A 113 4.05 -2.49 13.27
C ASP A 113 2.56 -2.68 13.56
N TYR A 114 2.25 -3.75 14.27
CA TYR A 114 0.88 -4.08 14.72
C TYR A 114 0.81 -4.07 16.24
N PRO A 115 0.68 -2.90 16.90
CA PRO A 115 0.82 -2.74 18.35
C PRO A 115 -0.13 -3.59 19.20
N GLN A 116 -1.21 -4.13 18.62
CA GLN A 116 -2.18 -4.98 19.30
C GLN A 116 -2.03 -6.48 19.00
N ASP A 117 -0.95 -6.91 18.38
CA ASP A 117 -0.76 -8.30 17.98
C ASP A 117 -0.51 -9.29 19.16
N GLU A 118 -0.43 -8.79 20.41
CA GLU A 118 -0.25 -9.57 21.64
C GLU A 118 0.88 -10.62 21.58
N GLY A 119 1.91 -10.39 20.77
CA GLY A 119 3.09 -11.24 20.62
C GLY A 119 2.99 -12.28 19.51
N LEU A 120 2.24 -11.99 18.48
CA LEU A 120 2.02 -12.87 17.34
C LEU A 120 2.94 -12.63 16.16
N LEU A 121 4.03 -11.93 16.36
CA LEU A 121 5.06 -11.77 15.34
C LEU A 121 4.50 -11.18 14.02
N GLY A 122 3.45 -10.32 14.14
CA GLY A 122 2.85 -9.64 13.01
C GLY A 122 3.76 -8.59 12.39
N ASP A 123 4.69 -8.08 13.19
CA ASP A 123 5.62 -7.03 12.76
C ASP A 123 6.66 -7.56 11.79
N TYR A 124 6.92 -6.83 10.72
CA TYR A 124 7.96 -7.20 9.76
C TYR A 124 8.49 -5.98 9.00
N GLY A 125 9.59 -6.15 8.28
CA GLY A 125 10.19 -5.11 7.48
C GLY A 125 10.41 -5.50 6.03
N GLU A 126 10.35 -4.52 5.14
CA GLU A 126 10.63 -4.69 3.73
C GLU A 126 11.66 -3.68 3.22
N ILE A 127 12.59 -4.14 2.40
CA ILE A 127 13.34 -3.28 1.49
C ILE A 127 12.54 -3.16 0.21
N TYR A 128 12.37 -1.96 -0.31
CA TYR A 128 11.69 -1.74 -1.58
C TYR A 128 12.52 -0.93 -2.55
N GLY A 129 12.23 -1.11 -3.82
CA GLY A 129 12.80 -0.31 -4.89
C GLY A 129 11.90 -0.24 -6.11
N SER A 130 11.88 0.91 -6.77
CA SER A 130 11.11 1.10 -7.99
C SER A 130 11.81 1.98 -9.01
N LEU A 131 11.39 1.83 -10.25
CA LEU A 131 11.76 2.68 -11.39
C LEU A 131 10.47 3.18 -12.06
N SER A 132 10.45 4.46 -12.42
CA SER A 132 9.35 5.06 -13.19
C SER A 132 9.86 5.57 -14.53
N PHE A 133 9.12 5.29 -15.61
CA PHE A 133 9.41 5.65 -16.99
C PHE A 133 8.19 6.39 -17.58
N GLY A 134 8.12 7.71 -17.41
CA GLY A 134 6.92 8.43 -17.78
C GLY A 134 5.70 7.98 -16.95
N ASP A 135 4.70 7.41 -17.60
CA ASP A 135 3.46 6.94 -16.97
C ASP A 135 3.52 5.46 -16.56
N PHE A 136 4.64 4.77 -16.84
CA PHE A 136 4.86 3.38 -16.51
C PHE A 136 5.81 3.23 -15.31
N GLY A 137 5.53 2.31 -14.41
CA GLY A 137 6.36 1.99 -13.25
C GLY A 137 6.58 0.49 -13.10
N ILE A 138 7.71 0.11 -12.52
CA ILE A 138 7.98 -1.24 -12.04
C ILE A 138 8.63 -1.16 -10.67
N GLY A 139 8.37 -2.15 -9.82
CA GLY A 139 8.97 -2.17 -8.50
C GLY A 139 9.03 -3.57 -7.90
N MET A 140 9.75 -3.64 -6.78
CA MET A 140 9.92 -4.85 -6.00
C MET A 140 10.00 -4.50 -4.51
N ASN A 141 9.39 -5.33 -3.68
CA ASN A 141 9.53 -5.36 -2.24
C ASN A 141 10.10 -6.71 -1.82
N TYR A 142 10.91 -6.72 -0.78
CA TYR A 142 11.52 -7.93 -0.23
C TYR A 142 11.54 -7.87 1.30
N SER A 143 11.07 -8.94 1.93
CA SER A 143 11.25 -9.22 3.35
C SER A 143 12.06 -10.50 3.52
N ASP A 144 12.94 -10.55 4.50
CA ASP A 144 13.65 -11.79 4.90
C ASP A 144 12.85 -12.58 5.94
N GLU A 145 11.93 -11.92 6.62
CA GLU A 145 11.02 -12.51 7.59
C GLU A 145 9.66 -11.78 7.45
N TYR A 146 8.72 -12.38 6.71
CA TYR A 146 7.43 -11.80 6.44
C TYR A 146 6.45 -12.09 7.59
N TRP A 147 5.32 -11.46 7.60
CA TRP A 147 4.23 -11.61 8.55
C TRP A 147 4.18 -12.99 9.23
N GLY A 148 4.19 -13.02 10.59
CA GLY A 148 4.14 -14.27 11.37
C GLY A 148 5.40 -15.11 11.29
N GLU A 149 6.57 -14.52 10.95
CA GLU A 149 7.83 -15.24 10.74
C GLU A 149 7.71 -16.38 9.70
N THR A 150 6.99 -16.11 8.60
CA THR A 150 6.75 -17.09 7.53
C THR A 150 7.88 -17.13 6.50
N GLY A 151 9.06 -16.61 6.85
CA GLY A 151 10.25 -16.64 6.01
C GLY A 151 10.23 -15.54 4.94
N LYS A 152 10.94 -15.76 3.84
CA LYS A 152 11.14 -14.73 2.82
C LYS A 152 9.88 -14.49 2.01
N PHE A 153 9.72 -13.23 1.65
CA PHE A 153 8.68 -12.79 0.75
C PHE A 153 9.25 -11.84 -0.30
N THR A 154 8.81 -11.99 -1.53
CA THR A 154 9.13 -11.07 -2.62
C THR A 154 7.86 -10.67 -3.35
N TYR A 155 7.62 -9.37 -3.48
CA TYR A 155 6.53 -8.83 -4.27
C TYR A 155 7.09 -8.01 -5.43
N THR A 156 6.69 -8.33 -6.65
CA THR A 156 7.04 -7.59 -7.86
C THR A 156 5.80 -7.02 -8.51
N TYR A 157 5.88 -5.80 -9.03
CA TYR A 157 4.71 -5.17 -9.62
C TYR A 157 5.05 -4.27 -10.81
N ALA A 158 4.05 -4.04 -11.64
CA ALA A 158 4.07 -3.03 -12.68
C ALA A 158 2.83 -2.14 -12.56
N THR A 159 3.00 -0.85 -12.86
CA THR A 159 1.94 0.15 -12.86
C THR A 159 1.90 0.93 -14.16
N TYR A 160 0.72 1.40 -14.52
CA TYR A 160 0.54 2.34 -15.61
C TYR A 160 -0.53 3.36 -15.24
N SER A 161 -0.21 4.66 -15.37
CA SER A 161 -1.11 5.75 -15.06
C SER A 161 -1.43 6.55 -16.32
N MET A 162 -2.70 6.72 -16.61
CA MET A 162 -3.17 7.45 -17.79
C MET A 162 -4.00 8.66 -17.37
N ALA A 163 -3.50 9.85 -17.63
CA ALA A 163 -4.30 11.06 -17.47
C ALA A 163 -5.42 11.11 -18.53
N LEU A 164 -6.64 11.21 -18.05
CA LEU A 164 -7.82 11.44 -18.89
C LEU A 164 -8.14 12.95 -18.99
N SER A 165 -9.17 13.29 -19.74
CA SER A 165 -9.64 14.68 -19.81
C SER A 165 -10.30 15.12 -18.48
N GLU A 166 -10.30 16.44 -18.24
CA GLU A 166 -11.07 17.08 -17.14
C GLU A 166 -10.67 16.68 -15.71
N GLY A 167 -9.40 16.29 -15.48
CA GLY A 167 -8.89 16.03 -14.13
C GLY A 167 -9.18 14.62 -13.61
N TYR A 168 -9.53 13.70 -14.48
CA TYR A 168 -9.60 12.28 -14.18
C TYR A 168 -8.28 11.58 -14.53
N ALA A 169 -7.92 10.55 -13.77
CA ALA A 169 -6.84 9.63 -14.11
C ALA A 169 -7.35 8.18 -14.02
N LEU A 170 -6.77 7.32 -14.84
CA LEU A 170 -7.00 5.88 -14.81
C LEU A 170 -5.68 5.18 -14.52
N ASP A 171 -5.66 4.41 -13.44
CA ASP A 171 -4.47 3.76 -12.93
C ASP A 171 -4.64 2.23 -12.99
N PHE A 172 -3.59 1.55 -13.38
CA PHE A 172 -3.53 0.10 -13.49
C PHE A 172 -2.36 -0.42 -12.65
N LEU A 173 -2.58 -1.55 -11.97
CA LEU A 173 -1.55 -2.29 -11.28
C LEU A 173 -1.70 -3.77 -11.60
N VAL A 174 -0.58 -4.46 -11.74
CA VAL A 174 -0.47 -5.91 -11.66
C VAL A 174 0.72 -6.25 -10.80
N GLY A 175 0.55 -7.17 -9.86
CA GLY A 175 1.58 -7.60 -8.94
C GLY A 175 1.60 -9.11 -8.77
N SER A 176 2.74 -9.61 -8.30
CA SER A 176 2.93 -11.02 -7.95
C SER A 176 3.71 -11.12 -6.66
N GLY A 177 3.16 -11.82 -5.67
CA GLY A 177 3.80 -12.20 -4.42
C GLY A 177 4.33 -13.63 -4.49
N ASP A 178 5.53 -13.87 -3.97
CA ASP A 178 6.16 -15.17 -3.85
C ASP A 178 6.59 -15.34 -2.39
N TYR A 179 6.14 -16.41 -1.74
CA TYR A 179 6.35 -16.71 -0.32
C TYR A 179 7.23 -17.93 -0.16
N ASP A 180 8.21 -17.88 0.72
CA ASP A 180 9.11 -19.01 1.01
C ASP A 180 8.35 -20.19 1.66
N GLU A 181 7.33 -19.86 2.46
CA GLU A 181 6.48 -20.84 3.13
C GLU A 181 4.98 -20.50 2.93
N ALA A 182 4.15 -21.52 2.89
CA ALA A 182 2.69 -21.36 2.74
C ALA A 182 1.98 -20.77 3.98
N GLY A 183 2.73 -20.42 5.03
CA GLY A 183 2.18 -20.01 6.33
C GLY A 183 1.39 -18.72 6.32
N TYR A 184 1.66 -17.81 5.39
CA TYR A 184 0.89 -16.58 5.25
C TYR A 184 -0.43 -16.80 4.49
N LEU A 185 -0.37 -17.60 3.43
CA LEU A 185 -1.55 -18.06 2.71
C LEU A 185 -1.78 -19.53 3.02
N ASN A 186 -3.03 -19.94 3.16
CA ASN A 186 -3.36 -21.34 3.46
C ASN A 186 -3.04 -22.22 2.24
N GLU A 187 -1.89 -22.89 2.28
CA GLU A 187 -1.34 -23.78 1.24
C GLU A 187 -0.77 -23.09 -0.03
N ALA A 188 -1.08 -21.83 -0.34
CA ALA A 188 -0.49 -21.13 -1.47
C ALA A 188 0.89 -20.56 -1.12
N THR A 189 1.83 -20.62 -2.06
CA THR A 189 3.17 -20.04 -1.96
C THR A 189 3.39 -18.86 -2.89
N ASP A 190 2.41 -18.53 -3.70
CA ASP A 190 2.42 -17.38 -4.59
C ASP A 190 1.00 -16.88 -4.84
N HIS A 191 0.87 -15.64 -5.26
CA HIS A 191 -0.38 -15.10 -5.78
C HIS A 191 -0.12 -13.96 -6.75
N MET A 192 -1.10 -13.69 -7.58
CA MET A 192 -1.17 -12.49 -8.40
C MET A 192 -2.35 -11.62 -7.97
N ASN A 193 -2.15 -10.31 -8.04
CA ASN A 193 -3.24 -9.36 -7.89
C ASN A 193 -3.21 -8.31 -9.01
N TRP A 194 -4.34 -7.69 -9.29
CA TRP A 194 -4.45 -6.59 -10.21
C TRP A 194 -5.53 -5.61 -9.80
N SER A 195 -5.35 -4.36 -10.20
CA SER A 195 -6.36 -3.32 -9.98
C SER A 195 -6.50 -2.38 -11.16
N VAL A 196 -7.70 -1.81 -11.29
CA VAL A 196 -7.99 -0.68 -12.17
C VAL A 196 -8.72 0.36 -11.34
N ALA A 197 -8.16 1.57 -11.24
CA ALA A 197 -8.71 2.65 -10.45
C ALA A 197 -8.98 3.89 -11.30
N LEU A 198 -10.13 4.51 -11.10
CA LEU A 198 -10.48 5.83 -11.63
C LEU A 198 -10.42 6.84 -10.49
N SER A 199 -9.61 7.88 -10.65
CA SER A 199 -9.41 8.92 -9.65
C SER A 199 -9.75 10.32 -10.19
N THR A 200 -10.17 11.22 -9.29
CA THR A 200 -10.40 12.64 -9.55
C THR A 200 -10.33 13.43 -8.26
N SER A 201 -10.07 14.74 -8.37
CA SER A 201 -10.12 15.68 -7.25
C SER A 201 -11.23 16.70 -7.45
N ALA A 202 -12.08 16.87 -6.45
CA ALA A 202 -13.16 17.84 -6.45
C ALA A 202 -13.39 18.43 -5.06
N ALA A 203 -13.64 19.72 -4.99
CA ALA A 203 -13.93 20.46 -3.75
C ALA A 203 -12.83 20.30 -2.65
N GLY A 204 -11.57 20.05 -3.05
CA GLY A 204 -10.46 19.85 -2.14
C GLY A 204 -10.42 18.47 -1.47
N LEU A 205 -11.13 17.51 -2.04
CA LEU A 205 -11.11 16.10 -1.70
C LEU A 205 -10.70 15.28 -2.92
N ASP A 206 -10.06 14.14 -2.69
CA ASP A 206 -9.69 13.16 -3.69
C ASP A 206 -10.65 11.98 -3.60
N PHE A 207 -11.12 11.53 -4.76
CA PHE A 207 -12.07 10.43 -4.89
C PHE A 207 -11.45 9.35 -5.78
N THR A 208 -11.52 8.12 -5.33
CA THR A 208 -11.07 6.96 -6.11
C THR A 208 -12.14 5.87 -6.07
N ILE A 209 -12.37 5.25 -7.22
CA ILE A 209 -13.11 4.01 -7.34
C ILE A 209 -12.17 3.00 -7.99
N ALA A 210 -11.86 1.92 -7.29
CA ALA A 210 -10.98 0.87 -7.75
C ALA A 210 -11.74 -0.46 -7.84
N TYR A 211 -11.43 -1.23 -8.86
CA TYR A 211 -11.74 -2.65 -8.90
C TYR A 211 -10.44 -3.42 -8.71
N GLU A 212 -10.40 -4.27 -7.69
CA GLU A 212 -9.25 -5.10 -7.35
C GLU A 212 -9.65 -6.57 -7.32
N ASP A 213 -8.71 -7.45 -7.71
CA ASP A 213 -8.92 -8.88 -7.77
C ASP A 213 -7.60 -9.63 -7.61
N THR A 214 -7.66 -10.89 -7.26
CA THR A 214 -6.51 -11.81 -7.16
C THR A 214 -6.81 -13.11 -7.91
N ASP A 215 -5.82 -13.98 -8.02
CA ASP A 215 -5.98 -15.36 -8.50
C ASP A 215 -6.15 -16.38 -7.36
N LEU A 216 -6.19 -15.91 -6.09
CA LEU A 216 -6.44 -16.74 -4.92
C LEU A 216 -7.90 -17.18 -4.87
N ASP A 217 -8.12 -18.42 -4.51
CA ASP A 217 -9.45 -18.88 -4.12
C ASP A 217 -9.70 -18.71 -2.61
N LYS A 218 -10.94 -18.93 -2.21
CA LYS A 218 -11.37 -18.71 -0.83
C LYS A 218 -10.66 -19.61 0.18
N GLU A 219 -10.32 -20.84 -0.21
CA GLU A 219 -9.61 -21.81 0.63
C GLU A 219 -8.19 -21.32 0.91
N GLU A 220 -7.55 -20.71 -0.08
CA GLU A 220 -6.21 -20.12 0.04
C GLU A 220 -6.19 -18.84 0.90
N ALA A 221 -7.33 -18.16 1.01
CA ALA A 221 -7.56 -17.03 1.91
C ALA A 221 -8.20 -17.44 3.26
N TYR A 222 -7.86 -18.62 3.79
CA TYR A 222 -8.37 -19.17 5.06
C TYR A 222 -9.89 -19.35 5.14
N GLY A 223 -10.59 -19.46 4.02
CA GLY A 223 -12.04 -19.56 3.96
C GLY A 223 -12.77 -18.23 4.04
N TYR A 224 -12.06 -17.10 4.02
CA TYR A 224 -12.62 -15.75 4.01
C TYR A 224 -12.72 -15.17 2.60
N ASP A 225 -13.55 -14.15 2.44
CA ASP A 225 -13.74 -13.40 1.19
C ASP A 225 -12.69 -12.27 1.00
N TRP A 226 -11.58 -12.31 1.75
CA TRP A 226 -10.57 -11.26 1.78
C TRP A 226 -9.83 -11.06 0.45
N ALA A 227 -9.67 -12.14 -0.31
CA ALA A 227 -9.01 -12.12 -1.62
C ALA A 227 -10.00 -11.98 -2.78
N ASP A 228 -11.33 -12.04 -2.53
CA ASP A 228 -12.34 -11.91 -3.55
C ASP A 228 -12.29 -10.55 -4.25
N ALA A 229 -12.71 -10.54 -5.51
CA ALA A 229 -12.86 -9.33 -6.29
C ALA A 229 -13.74 -8.30 -5.58
N ALA A 230 -13.27 -7.05 -5.49
CA ALA A 230 -13.97 -5.98 -4.80
C ALA A 230 -14.00 -4.68 -5.58
N LEU A 231 -15.09 -3.92 -5.41
CA LEU A 231 -15.20 -2.53 -5.82
C LEU A 231 -14.97 -1.63 -4.59
N ILE A 232 -13.88 -0.90 -4.58
CA ILE A 232 -13.41 -0.12 -3.44
C ILE A 232 -13.63 1.37 -3.72
N LEU A 233 -14.23 2.06 -2.77
CA LEU A 233 -14.44 3.50 -2.79
C LEU A 233 -13.55 4.16 -1.75
N THR A 234 -12.75 5.14 -2.16
CA THR A 234 -11.89 5.91 -1.26
C THR A 234 -12.15 7.40 -1.40
N ILE A 235 -12.27 8.08 -0.27
CA ILE A 235 -12.32 9.54 -0.17
C ILE A 235 -11.13 9.97 0.68
N GLY A 236 -10.28 10.81 0.12
CA GLY A 236 -9.06 11.26 0.78
C GLY A 236 -8.92 12.78 0.78
N LYS A 237 -7.96 13.24 1.57
CA LYS A 237 -7.51 14.62 1.60
C LYS A 237 -6.03 14.70 1.92
N SER A 238 -5.30 15.45 1.09
CA SER A 238 -3.93 15.90 1.40
C SER A 238 -3.99 17.14 2.31
N LEU A 239 -3.08 17.21 3.28
CA LEU A 239 -3.00 18.23 4.35
C LEU A 239 -1.76 19.11 4.19
#